data_281ad8a452f94a68d5f53c455ad5b6a3
#
_entry.id   281ad8a452f94a68d5f53c455ad5b6a3
#
_cell.length_a   1.000
_cell.length_b   1.000
_cell.length_c   1.000
_cell.angle_alpha   90.00
_cell.angle_beta   90.00
_cell.angle_gamma   90.00
#
_symmetry.space_group_name_H-M   'P 1'
#
loop_
_entity.id
_entity.type
_entity.pdbx_description
1 polymer ?
#
loop_
_entity_poly.entity_id
_entity_poly.type
_entity_poly.pdbx_seq_one_letter_code
_entity_poly.pdbx_strand_id
1 'polypeptide(L)'
;MHRNKSAIMIEVRNLYKSFGDQDVLKGINCTFEPGVNNLIIGQSGSGKTVLLKCLIGLHKPEKGEILYDGRDITKLHDKQMKEIRKEIGVLFQGSALFDSMTVAENVAFPLHMFSQKTEAEICERVDFCLERVNLKDVHEKMPAELSGGMQKRVAIARAISLNPKYLFCDEPNSGLDPQTSIVIDQLIDDITREYNITTVVNTHDMNSVLGIGDHITFLAEGVVNWQGDKDNILQTESEALRKFLYSAPTLQRIAKETKGLRK
;
A
#
# COMPACT_ATOMS: atom_id res chain seq x y z
N MET A 1 16.04 10.84 29.53
CA MET A 1 15.17 11.71 28.71
C MET A 1 14.84 10.95 27.39
N HIS A 2 13.75 10.20 27.38
CA HIS A 2 13.27 9.55 26.17
C HIS A 2 12.58 10.61 25.32
N ARG A 3 13.21 11.02 24.21
CA ARG A 3 12.50 11.71 23.14
C ARG A 3 11.43 10.75 22.63
N ASN A 4 10.15 11.05 22.90
CA ASN A 4 9.03 10.54 22.13
C ASN A 4 9.28 10.96 20.68
N LYS A 5 9.85 10.06 19.86
CA LYS A 5 9.67 10.14 18.40
C LYS A 5 8.17 9.92 18.20
N SER A 6 7.43 10.97 17.85
CA SER A 6 6.04 10.81 17.40
C SER A 6 6.12 9.80 16.28
N ALA A 7 5.52 8.63 16.49
CA ALA A 7 5.51 7.58 15.49
C ALA A 7 4.73 8.12 14.26
N ILE A 8 5.30 7.95 13.07
CA ILE A 8 4.67 8.34 11.80
C ILE A 8 3.52 7.36 11.54
N MET A 9 2.33 7.63 12.09
CA MET A 9 1.21 6.71 12.18
C MET A 9 -0.03 7.27 11.47
N ILE A 10 -0.77 6.39 10.83
CA ILE A 10 -2.11 6.73 10.32
C ILE A 10 -3.15 6.07 11.23
N GLU A 11 -4.12 6.85 11.69
CA GLU A 11 -5.23 6.37 12.50
C GLU A 11 -6.55 6.67 11.79
N VAL A 12 -7.44 5.68 11.72
CA VAL A 12 -8.78 5.78 11.16
C VAL A 12 -9.79 5.59 12.28
N ARG A 13 -10.69 6.56 12.44
CA ARG A 13 -11.70 6.56 13.49
C ARG A 13 -13.10 6.66 12.90
N ASN A 14 -13.88 5.62 13.13
CA ASN A 14 -15.31 5.55 12.83
C ASN A 14 -15.66 6.05 11.41
N LEU A 15 -14.90 5.55 10.40
CA LEU A 15 -14.97 6.02 9.02
C LEU A 15 -16.14 5.39 8.26
N TYR A 16 -16.96 6.24 7.64
CA TYR A 16 -18.09 5.83 6.78
C TYR A 16 -17.89 6.37 5.37
N LYS A 17 -18.18 5.53 4.36
CA LYS A 17 -18.20 5.92 2.95
C LYS A 17 -19.31 5.22 2.19
N SER A 18 -20.14 6.03 1.49
CA SER A 18 -21.23 5.55 0.66
C SER A 18 -21.11 6.09 -0.77
N PHE A 19 -21.73 5.41 -1.72
CA PHE A 19 -21.92 5.85 -3.09
C PHE A 19 -23.39 5.65 -3.47
N GLY A 20 -24.14 6.74 -3.60
CA GLY A 20 -25.58 6.68 -3.71
C GLY A 20 -26.17 6.00 -2.47
N ASP A 21 -27.00 4.99 -2.69
CA ASP A 21 -27.67 4.23 -1.60
C ASP A 21 -26.79 3.06 -1.07
N GLN A 22 -25.58 2.88 -1.58
CA GLN A 22 -24.72 1.78 -1.18
C GLN A 22 -23.69 2.19 -0.14
N ASP A 23 -23.84 1.71 1.10
CA ASP A 23 -22.84 1.84 2.15
C ASP A 23 -21.69 0.88 1.92
N VAL A 24 -20.49 1.42 1.64
CA VAL A 24 -19.28 0.64 1.35
C VAL A 24 -18.37 0.50 2.57
N LEU A 25 -18.16 1.57 3.33
CA LEU A 25 -17.45 1.54 4.62
C LEU A 25 -18.40 1.90 5.73
N LYS A 26 -18.39 1.09 6.80
CA LYS A 26 -19.42 1.13 7.85
C LYS A 26 -18.78 1.19 9.24
N GLY A 27 -18.16 2.34 9.57
CA GLY A 27 -17.53 2.56 10.88
C GLY A 27 -16.17 1.90 11.03
N ILE A 28 -15.29 2.05 10.02
CA ILE A 28 -13.93 1.50 10.06
C ILE A 28 -13.11 2.16 11.18
N ASN A 29 -12.48 1.31 11.98
CA ASN A 29 -11.50 1.72 12.98
C ASN A 29 -10.25 0.85 12.80
N CYS A 30 -9.11 1.47 12.48
CA CYS A 30 -7.82 0.79 12.35
C CYS A 30 -6.67 1.78 12.48
N THR A 31 -5.47 1.24 12.72
CA THR A 31 -4.21 1.98 12.76
C THR A 31 -3.21 1.35 11.81
N PHE A 32 -2.31 2.18 11.24
CA PHE A 32 -1.22 1.73 10.39
C PHE A 32 0.08 2.26 10.98
N GLU A 33 0.95 1.33 11.34
CA GLU A 33 2.16 1.61 12.10
C GLU A 33 3.36 1.92 11.19
N PRO A 34 4.34 2.70 11.65
CA PRO A 34 5.54 3.05 10.90
C PRO A 34 6.54 1.89 10.84
N GLY A 35 7.33 1.85 9.75
CA GLY A 35 8.43 0.91 9.60
C GLY A 35 8.03 -0.55 9.41
N VAL A 36 6.71 -0.80 9.22
CA VAL A 36 6.14 -2.13 9.01
C VAL A 36 5.16 -2.13 7.83
N ASN A 37 4.92 -3.31 7.26
CA ASN A 37 3.92 -3.50 6.21
C ASN A 37 2.55 -3.74 6.83
N ASN A 38 1.68 -2.75 6.71
CA ASN A 38 0.29 -2.85 7.13
C ASN A 38 -0.56 -3.33 5.94
N LEU A 39 -1.11 -4.51 6.02
CA LEU A 39 -1.92 -5.08 4.94
C LEU A 39 -3.41 -4.91 5.20
N ILE A 40 -4.14 -4.49 4.17
CA ILE A 40 -5.60 -4.50 4.12
C ILE A 40 -5.99 -5.66 3.21
N ILE A 41 -6.63 -6.68 3.77
CA ILE A 41 -7.05 -7.87 3.04
C ILE A 41 -8.57 -8.05 3.07
N GLY A 42 -9.10 -8.86 2.14
CA GLY A 42 -10.53 -9.15 2.05
C GLY A 42 -10.96 -9.53 0.65
N GLN A 43 -12.17 -10.00 0.51
CA GLN A 43 -12.75 -10.36 -0.78
C GLN A 43 -12.88 -9.15 -1.72
N SER A 44 -13.03 -9.41 -3.03
CA SER A 44 -13.40 -8.35 -3.98
C SER A 44 -14.73 -7.71 -3.53
N GLY A 45 -14.80 -6.38 -3.58
CA GLY A 45 -15.98 -5.64 -3.13
C GLY A 45 -16.09 -5.41 -1.62
N SER A 46 -15.14 -5.87 -0.78
CA SER A 46 -15.19 -5.64 0.68
C SER A 46 -14.91 -4.20 1.12
N GLY A 47 -14.49 -3.30 0.20
CA GLY A 47 -14.22 -1.90 0.49
C GLY A 47 -12.74 -1.52 0.58
N LYS A 48 -11.78 -2.44 0.36
CA LYS A 48 -10.33 -2.18 0.47
C LYS A 48 -9.86 -0.96 -0.34
N THR A 49 -10.11 -0.97 -1.65
CA THR A 49 -9.72 0.14 -2.53
C THR A 49 -10.43 1.45 -2.18
N VAL A 50 -11.67 1.38 -1.67
CA VAL A 50 -12.39 2.57 -1.19
C VAL A 50 -11.73 3.12 0.06
N LEU A 51 -11.37 2.25 1.02
CA LEU A 51 -10.62 2.66 2.21
C LEU A 51 -9.29 3.31 1.82
N LEU A 52 -8.50 2.66 0.96
CA LEU A 52 -7.24 3.23 0.49
C LEU A 52 -7.43 4.59 -0.18
N LYS A 53 -8.45 4.74 -1.03
CA LYS A 53 -8.76 6.04 -1.68
C LYS A 53 -9.20 7.11 -0.68
N CYS A 54 -9.84 6.74 0.43
CA CYS A 54 -10.12 7.67 1.52
C CYS A 54 -8.82 8.06 2.24
N LEU A 55 -7.94 7.09 2.52
CA LEU A 55 -6.65 7.36 3.16
C LEU A 55 -5.81 8.37 2.37
N ILE A 56 -5.67 8.22 1.06
CA ILE A 56 -4.90 9.15 0.22
C ILE A 56 -5.65 10.44 -0.16
N GLY A 57 -6.87 10.62 0.37
CA GLY A 57 -7.67 11.82 0.15
C GLY A 57 -8.26 11.96 -1.26
N LEU A 58 -8.42 10.84 -2.01
CA LEU A 58 -9.14 10.81 -3.29
C LEU A 58 -10.65 10.69 -3.10
N HIS A 59 -11.10 10.11 -2.00
CA HIS A 59 -12.49 10.08 -1.61
C HIS A 59 -12.66 10.77 -0.26
N LYS A 60 -13.60 11.70 -0.19
CA LYS A 60 -14.00 12.31 1.08
C LYS A 60 -14.99 11.38 1.78
N PRO A 61 -14.75 10.97 3.04
CA PRO A 61 -15.71 10.20 3.81
C PRO A 61 -16.91 11.04 4.22
N GLU A 62 -18.06 10.43 4.47
CA GLU A 62 -19.26 11.08 4.98
C GLU A 62 -19.16 11.36 6.48
N LYS A 63 -18.48 10.43 7.21
CA LYS A 63 -18.29 10.53 8.67
C LYS A 63 -16.95 9.90 9.06
N GLY A 64 -16.46 10.28 10.24
CA GLY A 64 -15.22 9.76 10.81
C GLY A 64 -14.03 10.65 10.52
N GLU A 65 -12.87 10.21 10.96
CA GLU A 65 -11.63 10.96 10.89
C GLU A 65 -10.51 10.05 10.35
N ILE A 66 -9.58 10.66 9.62
CA ILE A 66 -8.32 10.05 9.18
C ILE A 66 -7.18 10.94 9.64
N LEU A 67 -6.37 10.44 10.55
CA LEU A 67 -5.32 11.20 11.22
C LEU A 67 -3.94 10.76 10.72
N TYR A 68 -3.17 11.70 10.19
CA TYR A 68 -1.77 11.53 9.80
C TYR A 68 -0.90 12.24 10.82
N ASP A 69 -0.22 11.51 11.69
CA ASP A 69 0.52 12.07 12.83
C ASP A 69 -0.35 13.06 13.65
N GLY A 70 -1.60 12.70 13.90
CA GLY A 70 -2.57 13.53 14.60
C GLY A 70 -3.20 14.65 13.75
N ARG A 71 -2.79 14.84 12.47
CA ARG A 71 -3.40 15.80 11.54
C ARG A 71 -4.61 15.17 10.86
N ASP A 72 -5.81 15.65 11.13
CA ASP A 72 -7.04 15.16 10.51
C ASP A 72 -7.16 15.63 9.06
N ILE A 73 -6.91 14.72 8.10
CA ILE A 73 -6.94 15.05 6.67
C ILE A 73 -8.35 15.23 6.14
N THR A 74 -9.39 14.76 6.83
CA THR A 74 -10.79 14.89 6.38
C THR A 74 -11.30 16.33 6.46
N LYS A 75 -10.64 17.17 7.27
CA LYS A 75 -10.98 18.59 7.50
C LYS A 75 -10.07 19.56 6.73
N LEU A 76 -9.06 19.04 6.01
CA LEU A 76 -8.11 19.88 5.29
C LEU A 76 -8.72 20.45 4.01
N HIS A 77 -8.33 21.69 3.69
CA HIS A 77 -8.61 22.31 2.41
C HIS A 77 -7.54 21.93 1.36
N ASP A 78 -7.83 22.13 0.07
CA ASP A 78 -6.98 21.71 -1.04
C ASP A 78 -5.52 22.13 -0.92
N LYS A 79 -5.25 23.36 -0.46
CA LYS A 79 -3.89 23.86 -0.24
C LYS A 79 -3.13 23.04 0.83
N GLN A 80 -3.81 22.68 1.91
CA GLN A 80 -3.24 21.86 2.98
C GLN A 80 -3.07 20.40 2.53
N MET A 81 -4.04 19.87 1.78
CA MET A 81 -3.94 18.54 1.17
C MET A 81 -2.76 18.43 0.20
N LYS A 82 -2.40 19.52 -0.50
CA LYS A 82 -1.21 19.53 -1.35
C LYS A 82 0.07 19.23 -0.57
N GLU A 83 0.20 19.73 0.67
CA GLU A 83 1.37 19.44 1.53
C GLU A 83 1.36 17.98 2.00
N ILE A 84 0.19 17.44 2.34
CA ILE A 84 0.07 16.01 2.69
C ILE A 84 0.47 15.11 1.50
N ARG A 85 0.05 15.46 0.28
CA ARG A 85 0.39 14.70 -0.94
C ARG A 85 1.89 14.61 -1.22
N LYS A 86 2.69 15.58 -0.76
CA LYS A 86 4.16 15.51 -0.84
C LYS A 86 4.75 14.41 0.07
N GLU A 87 4.03 14.08 1.14
CA GLU A 87 4.43 13.06 2.12
C GLU A 87 3.95 11.66 1.72
N ILE A 88 3.16 11.53 0.63
CA ILE A 88 2.53 10.28 0.19
C ILE A 88 3.13 9.79 -1.12
N GLY A 89 3.56 8.53 -1.15
CA GLY A 89 3.83 7.76 -2.37
C GLY A 89 2.67 6.80 -2.65
N VAL A 90 2.33 6.61 -3.93
CA VAL A 90 1.24 5.69 -4.32
C VAL A 90 1.67 4.81 -5.47
N LEU A 91 1.49 3.50 -5.30
CA LEU A 91 1.53 2.48 -6.34
C LEU A 91 0.10 2.00 -6.62
N PHE A 92 -0.44 2.34 -7.77
CA PHE A 92 -1.75 1.87 -8.22
C PHE A 92 -1.68 0.48 -8.88
N GLN A 93 -2.78 -0.25 -8.88
CA GLN A 93 -2.90 -1.59 -9.45
C GLN A 93 -2.35 -1.69 -10.88
N GLY A 94 -2.66 -0.73 -11.76
CA GLY A 94 -2.18 -0.66 -13.15
C GLY A 94 -0.85 0.06 -13.33
N SER A 95 -0.03 0.25 -12.26
CA SER A 95 1.19 1.08 -12.24
C SER A 95 0.92 2.57 -12.53
N ALA A 96 -0.07 2.90 -13.33
CA ALA A 96 -0.50 4.25 -13.72
C ALA A 96 0.69 5.13 -14.20
N LEU A 97 1.60 4.54 -14.97
CA LEU A 97 2.66 5.29 -15.64
C LEU A 97 2.04 6.14 -16.76
N PHE A 98 2.64 7.28 -17.02
CA PHE A 98 2.28 8.11 -18.17
C PHE A 98 2.90 7.50 -19.43
N ASP A 99 2.07 6.99 -20.32
CA ASP A 99 2.50 6.29 -21.53
C ASP A 99 3.25 7.21 -22.53
N SER A 100 3.04 8.52 -22.40
CA SER A 100 3.70 9.55 -23.22
C SER A 100 5.02 10.05 -22.63
N MET A 101 5.46 9.50 -21.53
CA MET A 101 6.69 9.87 -20.81
C MET A 101 7.64 8.70 -20.74
N THR A 102 8.94 8.98 -20.81
CA THR A 102 9.98 7.98 -20.56
C THR A 102 9.96 7.50 -19.10
N VAL A 103 10.74 6.47 -18.79
CA VAL A 103 10.96 6.00 -17.42
C VAL A 103 11.50 7.12 -16.54
N ALA A 104 12.53 7.83 -16.99
CA ALA A 104 13.13 8.93 -16.23
C ALA A 104 12.12 10.05 -15.96
N GLU A 105 11.35 10.45 -16.97
CA GLU A 105 10.31 11.48 -16.84
C GLU A 105 9.18 11.05 -15.89
N ASN A 106 8.76 9.77 -15.93
CA ASN A 106 7.79 9.24 -14.98
C ASN A 106 8.27 9.35 -13.54
N VAL A 107 9.52 8.98 -13.26
CA VAL A 107 10.11 9.05 -11.91
C VAL A 107 10.34 10.50 -11.49
N ALA A 108 10.74 11.38 -12.42
CA ALA A 108 10.96 12.81 -12.17
C ALA A 108 9.66 13.60 -11.95
N PHE A 109 8.53 13.13 -12.47
CA PHE A 109 7.27 13.87 -12.48
C PHE A 109 6.85 14.43 -11.10
N PRO A 110 6.86 13.66 -9.98
CA PRO A 110 6.55 14.21 -8.67
C PRO A 110 7.56 15.28 -8.21
N LEU A 111 8.84 15.13 -8.58
CA LEU A 111 9.89 16.10 -8.23
C LEU A 111 9.65 17.44 -8.90
N HIS A 112 9.32 17.47 -10.20
CA HIS A 112 8.95 18.69 -10.91
C HIS A 112 7.69 19.36 -10.33
N MET A 113 6.71 18.56 -9.89
CA MET A 113 5.44 19.10 -9.38
C MET A 113 5.52 19.63 -7.94
N PHE A 114 6.39 19.07 -7.11
CA PHE A 114 6.33 19.27 -5.66
C PHE A 114 7.65 19.69 -5.01
N SER A 115 8.79 19.69 -5.73
CA SER A 115 10.07 20.14 -5.20
C SER A 115 10.55 21.43 -5.85
N GLN A 116 11.61 22.02 -5.28
CA GLN A 116 12.33 23.17 -5.82
C GLN A 116 13.75 22.77 -6.26
N LYS A 117 13.96 21.49 -6.57
CA LYS A 117 15.24 20.93 -6.99
C LYS A 117 15.61 21.41 -8.38
N THR A 118 16.91 21.60 -8.60
CA THR A 118 17.47 21.82 -9.93
C THR A 118 17.36 20.56 -10.79
N GLU A 119 17.46 20.69 -12.11
CA GLU A 119 17.44 19.55 -13.03
C GLU A 119 18.53 18.51 -12.71
N ALA A 120 19.73 18.98 -12.33
CA ALA A 120 20.83 18.10 -11.93
C ALA A 120 20.46 17.25 -10.68
N GLU A 121 19.89 17.88 -9.65
CA GLU A 121 19.42 17.19 -8.44
C GLU A 121 18.24 16.25 -8.72
N ILE A 122 17.41 16.57 -9.71
CA ILE A 122 16.32 15.70 -10.15
C ILE A 122 16.90 14.47 -10.86
N CYS A 123 17.83 14.63 -11.78
CA CYS A 123 18.51 13.51 -12.45
C CYS A 123 19.18 12.56 -11.44
N GLU A 124 19.99 13.10 -10.52
CA GLU A 124 20.62 12.31 -9.45
C GLU A 124 19.59 11.53 -8.61
N ARG A 125 18.45 12.16 -8.32
CA ARG A 125 17.39 11.53 -7.55
C ARG A 125 16.67 10.43 -8.35
N VAL A 126 16.46 10.63 -9.65
CA VAL A 126 15.91 9.63 -10.57
C VAL A 126 16.81 8.40 -10.63
N ASP A 127 18.13 8.61 -10.84
CA ASP A 127 19.13 7.55 -10.88
C ASP A 127 19.11 6.73 -9.59
N PHE A 128 19.14 7.40 -8.45
CA PHE A 128 19.02 6.76 -7.14
C PHE A 128 17.75 5.91 -7.01
N CYS A 129 16.59 6.45 -7.42
CA CYS A 129 15.32 5.73 -7.31
C CYS A 129 15.28 4.51 -8.24
N LEU A 130 15.82 4.61 -9.45
CA LEU A 130 15.89 3.49 -10.40
C LEU A 130 16.87 2.42 -9.92
N GLU A 131 18.03 2.81 -9.40
CA GLU A 131 18.97 1.87 -8.78
C GLU A 131 18.33 1.13 -7.59
N ARG A 132 17.59 1.84 -6.75
CA ARG A 132 16.92 1.27 -5.57
C ARG A 132 15.89 0.19 -5.91
N VAL A 133 15.28 0.28 -7.10
CA VAL A 133 14.36 -0.75 -7.61
C VAL A 133 15.02 -1.74 -8.57
N ASN A 134 16.35 -1.80 -8.61
CA ASN A 134 17.15 -2.67 -9.47
C ASN A 134 16.81 -2.55 -10.96
N LEU A 135 16.69 -1.33 -11.45
CA LEU A 135 16.54 -1.00 -12.87
C LEU A 135 17.75 -0.22 -13.36
N LYS A 136 18.42 -0.73 -14.40
CA LYS A 136 19.58 -0.11 -15.05
C LYS A 136 19.32 0.06 -16.54
N ASP A 137 19.88 1.11 -17.12
CA ASP A 137 19.84 1.39 -18.57
C ASP A 137 18.41 1.45 -19.15
N VAL A 138 17.46 2.02 -18.40
CA VAL A 138 16.04 2.10 -18.79
C VAL A 138 15.50 3.52 -18.90
N HIS A 139 16.31 4.54 -18.65
CA HIS A 139 15.88 5.95 -18.51
C HIS A 139 15.05 6.43 -19.69
N GLU A 140 15.51 6.14 -20.92
CA GLU A 140 14.91 6.59 -22.17
C GLU A 140 13.79 5.66 -22.69
N LYS A 141 13.55 4.53 -22.01
CA LYS A 141 12.51 3.61 -22.42
C LYS A 141 11.12 4.16 -22.12
N MET A 142 10.18 3.83 -22.99
CA MET A 142 8.76 4.10 -22.77
C MET A 142 8.12 2.96 -21.96
N PRO A 143 7.03 3.21 -21.21
CA PRO A 143 6.33 2.16 -20.47
C PRO A 143 5.96 0.93 -21.32
N ALA A 144 5.60 1.12 -22.58
CA ALA A 144 5.26 0.04 -23.50
C ALA A 144 6.42 -0.91 -23.84
N GLU A 145 7.67 -0.49 -23.62
CA GLU A 145 8.87 -1.31 -23.85
C GLU A 145 9.29 -2.12 -22.62
N LEU A 146 8.54 -2.02 -21.53
CA LEU A 146 8.85 -2.65 -20.25
C LEU A 146 7.95 -3.87 -20.00
N SER A 147 8.50 -4.90 -19.36
CA SER A 147 7.69 -5.97 -18.79
C SER A 147 6.79 -5.46 -17.66
N GLY A 148 5.70 -6.16 -17.33
CA GLY A 148 4.80 -5.77 -16.24
C GLY A 148 5.53 -5.58 -14.88
N GLY A 149 6.47 -6.47 -14.55
CA GLY A 149 7.30 -6.33 -13.35
C GLY A 149 8.23 -5.12 -13.39
N MET A 150 8.78 -4.76 -14.56
CA MET A 150 9.56 -3.53 -14.71
C MET A 150 8.69 -2.29 -14.55
N GLN A 151 7.49 -2.27 -15.12
CA GLN A 151 6.55 -1.16 -14.95
C GLN A 151 6.18 -0.96 -13.47
N LYS A 152 5.96 -2.04 -12.70
CA LYS A 152 5.73 -1.96 -11.26
C LYS A 152 6.92 -1.35 -10.53
N ARG A 153 8.14 -1.76 -10.86
CA ARG A 153 9.37 -1.21 -10.27
C ARG A 153 9.55 0.28 -10.60
N VAL A 154 9.27 0.71 -11.82
CA VAL A 154 9.28 2.14 -12.20
C VAL A 154 8.23 2.92 -11.39
N ALA A 155 7.03 2.37 -11.21
CA ALA A 155 5.98 2.99 -10.42
C ALA A 155 6.35 3.10 -8.93
N ILE A 156 7.08 2.12 -8.38
CA ILE A 156 7.65 2.19 -7.02
C ILE A 156 8.74 3.27 -6.96
N ALA A 157 9.66 3.33 -7.94
CA ALA A 157 10.69 4.37 -8.02
C ALA A 157 10.06 5.78 -8.04
N ARG A 158 9.00 5.98 -8.83
CA ARG A 158 8.21 7.21 -8.85
C ARG A 158 7.58 7.50 -7.48
N ALA A 159 7.00 6.49 -6.83
CA ALA A 159 6.33 6.67 -5.54
C ALA A 159 7.30 7.10 -4.43
N ILE A 160 8.56 6.66 -4.48
CA ILE A 160 9.58 7.00 -3.47
C ILE A 160 10.41 8.24 -3.82
N SER A 161 10.21 8.87 -4.97
CA SER A 161 11.05 9.97 -5.46
C SER A 161 11.08 11.18 -4.52
N LEU A 162 9.97 11.50 -3.86
CA LEU A 162 9.84 12.59 -2.89
C LEU A 162 10.24 12.24 -1.45
N ASN A 163 10.81 11.05 -1.18
CA ASN A 163 11.03 10.54 0.18
C ASN A 163 9.76 10.56 1.04
N PRO A 164 8.71 9.83 0.63
CA PRO A 164 7.44 9.86 1.32
C PRO A 164 7.56 9.31 2.75
N LYS A 165 6.69 9.79 3.64
CA LYS A 165 6.49 9.19 4.98
C LYS A 165 5.49 8.04 4.94
N TYR A 166 4.61 8.03 3.95
CA TYR A 166 3.52 7.09 3.78
C TYR A 166 3.55 6.51 2.38
N LEU A 167 3.53 5.19 2.26
CA LEU A 167 3.49 4.47 0.98
C LEU A 167 2.21 3.66 0.90
N PHE A 168 1.44 3.86 -0.17
CA PHE A 168 0.22 3.11 -0.42
C PHE A 168 0.38 2.27 -1.67
N CYS A 169 0.10 0.97 -1.57
CA CYS A 169 0.16 0.02 -2.67
C CYS A 169 -1.20 -0.64 -2.85
N ASP A 170 -1.84 -0.41 -4.00
CA ASP A 170 -3.11 -1.04 -4.35
C ASP A 170 -2.84 -2.21 -5.29
N GLU A 171 -2.98 -3.45 -4.78
CA GLU A 171 -2.75 -4.70 -5.50
C GLU A 171 -1.41 -4.71 -6.28
N PRO A 172 -0.26 -4.55 -5.59
CA PRO A 172 1.05 -4.38 -6.23
C PRO A 172 1.42 -5.53 -7.16
N ASN A 173 0.99 -6.75 -6.84
CA ASN A 173 1.32 -7.99 -7.55
C ASN A 173 0.31 -8.38 -8.64
N SER A 174 -0.74 -7.58 -8.84
CA SER A 174 -1.77 -7.89 -9.84
C SER A 174 -1.17 -8.02 -11.24
N GLY A 175 -1.43 -9.16 -11.90
CA GLY A 175 -0.99 -9.45 -13.27
C GLY A 175 0.47 -9.90 -13.39
N LEU A 176 1.17 -10.18 -12.29
CA LEU A 176 2.53 -10.68 -12.26
C LEU A 176 2.56 -12.21 -12.05
N ASP A 177 3.64 -12.83 -12.52
CA ASP A 177 3.94 -14.21 -12.18
C ASP A 177 4.41 -14.33 -10.71
N PRO A 178 4.34 -15.54 -10.09
CA PRO A 178 4.67 -15.71 -8.68
C PRO A 178 6.10 -15.30 -8.29
N GLN A 179 7.08 -15.50 -9.18
CA GLN A 179 8.48 -15.13 -8.87
C GLN A 179 8.65 -13.61 -8.87
N THR A 180 8.09 -12.94 -9.87
CA THR A 180 8.10 -11.48 -9.94
C THR A 180 7.33 -10.86 -8.76
N SER A 181 6.23 -11.46 -8.32
CA SER A 181 5.46 -11.01 -7.15
C SER A 181 6.29 -11.02 -5.88
N ILE A 182 7.06 -12.08 -5.62
CA ILE A 182 7.98 -12.17 -4.47
C ILE A 182 9.02 -11.04 -4.51
N VAL A 183 9.56 -10.72 -5.69
CA VAL A 183 10.54 -9.63 -5.85
C VAL A 183 9.92 -8.27 -5.53
N ILE A 184 8.67 -8.04 -5.94
CA ILE A 184 7.96 -6.78 -5.65
C ILE A 184 7.65 -6.68 -4.15
N ASP A 185 7.19 -7.76 -3.51
CA ASP A 185 6.92 -7.80 -2.07
C ASP A 185 8.19 -7.51 -1.26
N GLN A 186 9.31 -8.16 -1.61
CA GLN A 186 10.59 -7.92 -0.95
C GLN A 186 11.07 -6.47 -1.13
N LEU A 187 10.90 -5.91 -2.32
CA LEU A 187 11.27 -4.51 -2.59
C LEU A 187 10.44 -3.54 -1.74
N ILE A 188 9.14 -3.79 -1.58
CA ILE A 188 8.27 -2.98 -0.73
C ILE A 188 8.70 -3.10 0.74
N ASP A 189 8.98 -4.32 1.21
CA ASP A 189 9.46 -4.58 2.58
C ASP A 189 10.78 -3.87 2.88
N ASP A 190 11.78 -4.01 1.98
CA ASP A 190 13.09 -3.37 2.11
C ASP A 190 12.97 -1.85 2.21
N ILE A 191 12.19 -1.23 1.32
CA ILE A 191 11.93 0.22 1.31
C ILE A 191 11.23 0.65 2.59
N THR A 192 10.23 -0.11 3.03
CA THR A 192 9.47 0.17 4.26
C THR A 192 10.38 0.25 5.48
N ARG A 193 11.23 -0.75 5.65
CA ARG A 193 12.13 -0.87 6.80
C ARG A 193 13.27 0.14 6.75
N GLU A 194 13.93 0.25 5.60
CA GLU A 194 15.09 1.14 5.43
C GLU A 194 14.74 2.61 5.69
N TYR A 195 13.61 3.06 5.16
CA TYR A 195 13.20 4.47 5.30
C TYR A 195 12.22 4.70 6.46
N ASN A 196 11.88 3.66 7.23
CA ASN A 196 10.88 3.71 8.32
C ASN A 196 9.54 4.31 7.87
N ILE A 197 9.08 3.91 6.68
CA ILE A 197 7.84 4.39 6.06
C ILE A 197 6.64 3.66 6.68
N THR A 198 5.51 4.35 6.87
CA THR A 198 4.22 3.69 7.11
C THR A 198 3.70 3.17 5.78
N THR A 199 3.85 1.88 5.52
CA THR A 199 3.39 1.26 4.28
C THR A 199 2.04 0.59 4.47
N VAL A 200 1.09 0.89 3.56
CA VAL A 200 -0.25 0.28 3.53
C VAL A 200 -0.42 -0.44 2.20
N VAL A 201 -0.61 -1.75 2.24
CA VAL A 201 -0.75 -2.60 1.05
C VAL A 201 -2.15 -3.21 1.02
N ASN A 202 -2.93 -2.88 -0.01
CA ASN A 202 -4.13 -3.65 -0.33
C ASN A 202 -3.74 -4.88 -1.12
N THR A 203 -4.15 -6.06 -0.67
CA THR A 203 -3.93 -7.29 -1.42
C THR A 203 -4.98 -8.37 -1.10
N HIS A 204 -5.15 -9.30 -2.02
CA HIS A 204 -5.84 -10.55 -1.82
C HIS A 204 -4.90 -11.76 -2.02
N ASP A 205 -3.62 -11.51 -2.33
CA ASP A 205 -2.61 -12.55 -2.49
C ASP A 205 -2.11 -13.04 -1.12
N MET A 206 -2.38 -14.31 -0.83
CA MET A 206 -1.99 -14.93 0.42
C MET A 206 -0.48 -15.13 0.57
N ASN A 207 0.27 -15.18 -0.55
CA ASN A 207 1.73 -15.23 -0.48
C ASN A 207 2.28 -13.92 0.08
N SER A 208 1.79 -12.78 -0.39
CA SER A 208 2.14 -11.46 0.15
C SER A 208 1.72 -11.36 1.63
N VAL A 209 0.51 -11.83 1.98
CA VAL A 209 0.00 -11.78 3.36
C VAL A 209 0.92 -12.52 4.31
N LEU A 210 1.32 -13.75 3.97
CA LEU A 210 2.19 -14.58 4.79
C LEU A 210 3.68 -14.18 4.70
N GLY A 211 4.08 -13.54 3.60
CA GLY A 211 5.45 -13.08 3.38
C GLY A 211 5.79 -11.81 4.15
N ILE A 212 5.04 -10.73 3.89
CA ILE A 212 5.36 -9.38 4.37
C ILE A 212 4.32 -8.76 5.32
N GLY A 213 3.26 -9.47 5.69
CA GLY A 213 2.19 -8.95 6.53
C GLY A 213 2.57 -8.85 8.01
N ASP A 214 3.13 -7.72 8.42
CA ASP A 214 3.48 -7.48 9.83
C ASP A 214 2.24 -7.09 10.64
N HIS A 215 1.36 -6.27 10.08
CA HIS A 215 0.08 -5.90 10.66
C HIS A 215 -1.02 -6.07 9.60
N ILE A 216 -2.05 -6.85 9.89
CA ILE A 216 -3.07 -7.25 8.93
C ILE A 216 -4.44 -6.82 9.42
N THR A 217 -5.16 -6.09 8.58
CA THR A 217 -6.57 -5.71 8.80
C THR A 217 -7.44 -6.43 7.77
N PHE A 218 -8.32 -7.32 8.22
CA PHE A 218 -9.27 -8.02 7.36
C PHE A 218 -10.60 -7.27 7.29
N LEU A 219 -10.97 -6.86 6.07
CA LEU A 219 -12.26 -6.23 5.77
C LEU A 219 -13.25 -7.24 5.20
N ALA A 220 -14.42 -7.29 5.80
CA ALA A 220 -15.58 -8.04 5.31
C ALA A 220 -16.82 -7.15 5.37
N GLU A 221 -17.59 -7.08 4.28
CA GLU A 221 -18.88 -6.36 4.21
C GLU A 221 -18.83 -4.90 4.67
N GLY A 222 -17.68 -4.25 4.46
CA GLY A 222 -17.47 -2.84 4.81
C GLY A 222 -17.11 -2.58 6.27
N VAL A 223 -16.79 -3.61 7.06
CA VAL A 223 -16.33 -3.48 8.45
C VAL A 223 -14.97 -4.16 8.66
N VAL A 224 -14.23 -3.73 9.68
CA VAL A 224 -13.05 -4.45 10.16
C VAL A 224 -13.54 -5.67 10.94
N ASN A 225 -13.31 -6.84 10.38
CA ASN A 225 -13.77 -8.11 10.98
C ASN A 225 -12.69 -8.76 11.84
N TRP A 226 -11.40 -8.52 11.51
CA TRP A 226 -10.27 -9.05 12.26
C TRP A 226 -9.03 -8.20 12.05
N GLN A 227 -8.17 -8.16 13.06
CA GLN A 227 -6.83 -7.58 13.02
C GLN A 227 -5.83 -8.50 13.71
N GLY A 228 -4.60 -8.53 13.21
CA GLY A 228 -3.49 -9.34 13.73
C GLY A 228 -2.29 -9.26 12.81
N ASP A 229 -1.51 -10.32 12.76
CA ASP A 229 -0.28 -10.43 11.97
C ASP A 229 -0.21 -11.79 11.23
N LYS A 230 0.86 -11.97 10.44
CA LYS A 230 1.07 -13.21 9.67
C LYS A 230 1.27 -14.46 10.53
N ASP A 231 1.70 -14.30 11.79
CA ASP A 231 2.00 -15.42 12.67
C ASP A 231 0.71 -15.96 13.32
N ASN A 232 -0.29 -15.12 13.50
CA ASN A 232 -1.55 -15.49 14.16
C ASN A 232 -2.76 -15.62 13.22
N ILE A 233 -2.66 -15.16 11.97
CA ILE A 233 -3.79 -15.17 11.00
C ILE A 233 -4.38 -16.58 10.78
N LEU A 234 -3.54 -17.62 10.74
CA LEU A 234 -4.00 -19.00 10.54
C LEU A 234 -4.68 -19.59 11.78
N GLN A 235 -4.53 -18.96 12.95
CA GLN A 235 -5.14 -19.37 14.22
C GLN A 235 -6.43 -18.60 14.53
N THR A 236 -6.90 -17.79 13.57
CA THR A 236 -8.07 -16.93 13.75
C THR A 236 -9.34 -17.72 14.16
N GLU A 237 -10.14 -17.13 15.05
CA GLU A 237 -11.48 -17.63 15.38
C GLU A 237 -12.57 -17.03 14.50
N SER A 238 -12.26 -15.95 13.73
CA SER A 238 -13.20 -15.34 12.81
C SER A 238 -13.62 -16.32 11.70
N GLU A 239 -14.89 -16.65 11.64
CA GLU A 239 -15.46 -17.53 10.62
C GLU A 239 -15.32 -16.91 9.22
N ALA A 240 -15.54 -15.59 9.10
CA ALA A 240 -15.42 -14.86 7.84
C ALA A 240 -13.97 -14.90 7.31
N LEU A 241 -12.97 -14.70 8.20
CA LEU A 241 -11.57 -14.78 7.82
C LEU A 241 -11.17 -16.21 7.45
N ARG A 242 -11.60 -17.21 8.21
CA ARG A 242 -11.37 -18.63 7.85
C ARG A 242 -11.91 -18.95 6.46
N LYS A 243 -13.15 -18.55 6.16
CA LYS A 243 -13.75 -18.76 4.85
C LYS A 243 -12.94 -18.08 3.74
N PHE A 244 -12.42 -16.87 3.99
CA PHE A 244 -11.55 -16.16 3.06
C PHE A 244 -10.21 -16.89 2.87
N LEU A 245 -9.51 -17.26 3.93
CA LEU A 245 -8.24 -17.99 3.88
C LEU A 245 -8.35 -19.31 3.14
N TYR A 246 -9.38 -20.09 3.46
CA TYR A 246 -9.59 -21.42 2.85
C TYR A 246 -10.26 -21.36 1.47
N SER A 247 -10.51 -20.20 0.91
CA SER A 247 -10.81 -20.07 -0.53
C SER A 247 -9.58 -20.35 -1.39
N ALA A 248 -8.35 -20.18 -0.83
CA ALA A 248 -7.10 -20.52 -1.50
C ALA A 248 -6.77 -22.01 -1.37
N PRO A 249 -6.62 -22.78 -2.48
CA PRO A 249 -6.40 -24.23 -2.44
C PRO A 249 -5.18 -24.66 -1.63
N THR A 250 -4.10 -23.86 -1.69
CA THR A 250 -2.85 -24.11 -0.96
C THR A 250 -3.08 -24.12 0.55
N LEU A 251 -3.82 -23.14 1.07
CA LEU A 251 -4.11 -23.06 2.51
C LEU A 251 -5.09 -24.13 2.98
N GLN A 252 -5.99 -24.60 2.10
CA GLN A 252 -6.84 -25.76 2.41
C GLN A 252 -6.02 -27.03 2.68
N ARG A 253 -4.93 -27.25 1.92
CA ARG A 253 -4.05 -28.42 2.11
C ARG A 253 -3.28 -28.32 3.42
N ILE A 254 -2.69 -27.17 3.72
CA ILE A 254 -1.97 -26.92 4.99
C ILE A 254 -2.89 -27.15 6.19
N ALA A 255 -4.12 -26.62 6.14
CA ALA A 255 -5.09 -26.80 7.23
C ALA A 255 -5.51 -28.26 7.46
N LYS A 256 -5.59 -29.08 6.40
CA LYS A 256 -5.88 -30.52 6.51
C LYS A 256 -4.72 -31.29 7.13
N GLU A 257 -3.48 -30.98 6.74
CA GLU A 257 -2.27 -31.59 7.28
C GLU A 257 -2.07 -31.26 8.76
N THR A 258 -2.29 -29.99 9.15
CA THR A 258 -2.16 -29.57 10.56
C THR A 258 -3.24 -30.19 11.47
N LYS A 259 -4.45 -30.47 10.96
CA LYS A 259 -5.48 -31.19 11.69
C LYS A 259 -5.21 -32.71 11.79
N GLY A 260 -4.47 -33.28 10.84
CA GLY A 260 -4.04 -34.68 10.87
C GLY A 260 -2.92 -34.96 11.87
N LEU A 261 -2.10 -33.99 12.20
CA LEU A 261 -0.98 -34.07 13.15
C LEU A 261 -1.41 -33.90 14.63
N ARG A 262 -2.67 -33.51 14.88
CA ARG A 262 -3.24 -33.33 16.25
C ARG A 262 -4.16 -34.50 16.67
N LYS A 263 -4.14 -35.61 15.90
CA LYS A 263 -4.70 -36.89 16.28
C LYS A 263 -3.59 -37.89 16.51
#